data_cb077aee544a9f10568f9b288ac0baab
#
_entry.id   cb077aee544a9f10568f9b288ac0baab
#
_cell.length_a   1.000
_cell.length_b   1.000
_cell.length_c   1.000
_cell.angle_alpha   90.00
_cell.angle_beta   90.00
_cell.angle_gamma   90.00
#
_symmetry.space_group_name_H-M   'P 1'
#
loop_
_entity.id
_entity.type
_entity.pdbx_description
1 polymer ?
#
loop_
_entity_poly.entity_id
_entity_poly.type
_entity_poly.pdbx_seq_one_letter_code
_entity_poly.pdbx_strand_id
1 'polypeptide(L)'
;PVKQLAAAVERVKGGELGIRVPVTSRDEIGELASSFNDLSASLQTKQELIDAQREENDELLKTLMPEPVARRYREGEENISTEHRDVSVIYAQLLGFDDFSRTMKTDHSVTMLNSLVEAFDGAAERHGVERVRSMQDNGLLATCGLVVPRVDHASRTIAFAKELVDILERFNDQHDAQLSMRIGIDSGPVTSGLVGERSTVYALWGEAVDLAHRVREATRSPGVFVSDRVRDSVAGIYPFSEAGTITGAAGTETVWRLDVGTRQTV
;
A
#
# COMPACT_ATOMS: atom_id res chain seq x y z
N PRO A 1 -21.67 9.22 52.53
CA PRO A 1 -21.35 8.11 51.63
C PRO A 1 -22.31 8.02 50.45
N VAL A 2 -23.64 7.90 50.64
CA VAL A 2 -24.62 7.69 49.54
C VAL A 2 -24.61 8.82 48.49
N LYS A 3 -24.49 10.10 48.91
CA LYS A 3 -24.42 11.23 47.96
C LYS A 3 -23.16 11.18 47.12
N GLN A 4 -22.03 10.73 47.66
CA GLN A 4 -20.78 10.58 46.93
C GLN A 4 -20.87 9.45 45.90
N LEU A 5 -21.50 8.32 46.28
CA LEU A 5 -21.71 7.21 45.35
C LEU A 5 -22.69 7.63 44.22
N ALA A 6 -23.78 8.33 44.53
CA ALA A 6 -24.67 8.83 43.50
C ALA A 6 -24.01 9.81 42.54
N ALA A 7 -23.16 10.72 43.04
CA ALA A 7 -22.36 11.61 42.18
C ALA A 7 -21.36 10.87 41.31
N ALA A 8 -20.71 9.82 41.84
CA ALA A 8 -19.79 9.00 41.07
C ALA A 8 -20.53 8.21 39.97
N VAL A 9 -21.72 7.69 40.23
CA VAL A 9 -22.55 7.03 39.21
C VAL A 9 -22.92 7.99 38.06
N GLU A 10 -23.28 9.23 38.36
CA GLU A 10 -23.61 10.22 37.32
C GLU A 10 -22.38 10.61 36.50
N ARG A 11 -21.19 10.66 37.09
CA ARG A 11 -19.93 10.89 36.36
C ARG A 11 -19.61 9.72 35.44
N VAL A 12 -19.78 8.46 35.89
CA VAL A 12 -19.61 7.27 35.02
C VAL A 12 -20.61 7.28 33.87
N LYS A 13 -21.88 7.65 34.10
CA LYS A 13 -22.84 7.84 33.01
C LYS A 13 -22.40 8.92 32.02
N GLY A 14 -21.76 9.97 32.51
CA GLY A 14 -21.15 11.03 31.66
C GLY A 14 -19.90 10.62 30.90
N GLY A 15 -19.45 9.36 31.03
CA GLY A 15 -18.29 8.82 30.31
C GLY A 15 -16.96 8.86 31.07
N GLU A 16 -16.93 9.31 32.34
CA GLU A 16 -15.73 9.24 33.16
C GLU A 16 -15.57 7.81 33.74
N LEU A 17 -14.54 7.09 33.27
CA LEU A 17 -14.24 5.73 33.71
C LEU A 17 -13.14 5.71 34.79
N GLY A 18 -13.05 4.60 35.53
CA GLY A 18 -12.01 4.42 36.55
C GLY A 18 -12.23 5.24 37.85
N ILE A 19 -13.40 5.84 38.01
CA ILE A 19 -13.76 6.59 39.23
C ILE A 19 -13.77 5.63 40.42
N ARG A 20 -13.17 6.08 41.53
CA ARG A 20 -13.24 5.37 42.82
C ARG A 20 -13.89 6.21 43.90
N VAL A 21 -14.77 5.59 44.67
CA VAL A 21 -15.34 6.18 45.86
C VAL A 21 -14.66 5.59 47.12
N PRO A 22 -14.44 6.38 48.17
CA PRO A 22 -13.85 5.86 49.42
C PRO A 22 -14.79 4.89 50.10
N VAL A 23 -14.28 3.72 50.47
CA VAL A 23 -15.02 2.73 51.31
C VAL A 23 -14.81 3.11 52.76
N THR A 24 -15.73 3.85 53.33
CA THR A 24 -15.62 4.43 54.70
C THR A 24 -16.43 3.70 55.74
N SER A 25 -17.27 2.72 55.36
CA SER A 25 -18.11 1.94 56.24
C SER A 25 -17.87 0.44 56.05
N ARG A 26 -18.19 -0.36 57.05
CA ARG A 26 -18.13 -1.83 57.00
C ARG A 26 -19.54 -2.47 56.97
N ASP A 27 -20.55 -1.68 56.64
CA ASP A 27 -21.92 -2.07 56.44
C ASP A 27 -22.24 -2.26 54.94
N GLU A 28 -23.54 -2.41 54.62
CA GLU A 28 -24.03 -2.60 53.25
C GLU A 28 -23.64 -1.44 52.34
N ILE A 29 -23.43 -0.23 52.88
CA ILE A 29 -23.00 0.94 52.11
C ILE A 29 -21.52 0.82 51.73
N GLY A 30 -20.68 0.27 52.60
CA GLY A 30 -19.27 -0.03 52.30
C GLY A 30 -19.14 -1.12 51.23
N GLU A 31 -19.95 -2.16 51.31
CA GLU A 31 -19.99 -3.24 50.32
C GLU A 31 -20.43 -2.72 48.95
N LEU A 32 -21.45 -1.84 48.93
CA LEU A 32 -21.92 -1.18 47.71
C LEU A 32 -20.83 -0.28 47.09
N ALA A 33 -20.09 0.48 47.91
CA ALA A 33 -18.98 1.30 47.44
C ALA A 33 -17.84 0.46 46.83
N SER A 34 -17.53 -0.69 47.45
CA SER A 34 -16.55 -1.64 46.90
C SER A 34 -17.01 -2.22 45.58
N SER A 35 -18.26 -2.70 45.50
CA SER A 35 -18.83 -3.25 44.27
C SER A 35 -18.89 -2.22 43.14
N PHE A 36 -19.16 -0.94 43.46
CA PHE A 36 -19.08 0.15 42.48
C PHE A 36 -17.67 0.35 41.99
N ASN A 37 -16.67 0.33 42.85
CA ASN A 37 -15.26 0.47 42.46
C ASN A 37 -14.82 -0.65 41.55
N ASP A 38 -15.20 -1.89 41.80
CA ASP A 38 -14.91 -3.06 40.99
C ASP A 38 -15.58 -2.94 39.61
N LEU A 39 -16.83 -2.51 39.57
CA LEU A 39 -17.56 -2.26 38.32
C LEU A 39 -16.91 -1.14 37.52
N SER A 40 -16.56 -0.01 38.14
CA SER A 40 -15.90 1.12 37.50
C SER A 40 -14.54 0.73 36.90
N ALA A 41 -13.74 -0.04 37.65
CA ALA A 41 -12.47 -0.59 37.17
C ALA A 41 -12.68 -1.56 35.98
N SER A 42 -13.66 -2.44 36.05
CA SER A 42 -13.98 -3.37 34.96
C SER A 42 -14.43 -2.63 33.70
N LEU A 43 -15.22 -1.58 33.82
CA LEU A 43 -15.64 -0.74 32.69
C LEU A 43 -14.46 -0.03 32.07
N GLN A 44 -13.54 0.51 32.87
CA GLN A 44 -12.30 1.13 32.36
C GLN A 44 -11.47 0.13 31.57
N THR A 45 -11.19 -1.06 32.13
CA THR A 45 -10.40 -2.10 31.45
C THR A 45 -11.06 -2.53 30.13
N LYS A 46 -12.39 -2.67 30.11
CA LYS A 46 -13.12 -3.01 28.88
C LYS A 46 -13.01 -1.91 27.83
N GLN A 47 -13.07 -0.64 28.22
CA GLN A 47 -12.93 0.47 27.30
C GLN A 47 -11.52 0.52 26.73
N GLU A 48 -10.49 0.37 27.56
CA GLU A 48 -9.09 0.32 27.13
C GLU A 48 -8.86 -0.83 26.13
N LEU A 49 -9.47 -2.00 26.36
CA LEU A 49 -9.38 -3.12 25.44
C LEU A 49 -10.07 -2.82 24.09
N ILE A 50 -11.25 -2.21 24.12
CA ILE A 50 -11.98 -1.82 22.91
C ILE A 50 -11.17 -0.79 22.10
N ASP A 51 -10.58 0.18 22.77
CA ASP A 51 -9.79 1.23 22.12
C ASP A 51 -8.52 0.64 21.52
N ALA A 52 -7.83 -0.26 22.20
CA ALA A 52 -6.69 -1.00 21.68
C ALA A 52 -7.06 -1.85 20.45
N GLN A 53 -8.20 -2.55 20.49
CA GLN A 53 -8.67 -3.32 19.33
C GLN A 53 -9.03 -2.44 18.12
N ARG A 54 -9.60 -1.25 18.37
CA ARG A 54 -9.90 -0.28 17.31
C ARG A 54 -8.62 0.22 16.65
N GLU A 55 -7.62 0.56 17.47
CA GLU A 55 -6.32 1.03 16.97
C GLU A 55 -5.62 -0.05 16.13
N GLU A 56 -5.60 -1.29 16.60
CA GLU A 56 -5.07 -2.44 15.86
C GLU A 56 -5.82 -2.65 14.52
N ASN A 57 -7.16 -2.56 14.55
CA ASN A 57 -7.98 -2.66 13.35
C ASN A 57 -7.69 -1.53 12.35
N ASP A 58 -7.52 -0.31 12.83
CA ASP A 58 -7.19 0.85 12.01
C ASP A 58 -5.81 0.69 11.35
N GLU A 59 -4.81 0.22 12.07
CA GLU A 59 -3.50 -0.09 11.49
C GLU A 59 -3.57 -1.20 10.44
N LEU A 60 -4.33 -2.25 10.67
CA LEU A 60 -4.56 -3.30 9.66
C LEU A 60 -5.23 -2.76 8.40
N LEU A 61 -6.26 -1.93 8.53
CA LEU A 61 -6.95 -1.31 7.39
C LEU A 61 -6.01 -0.44 6.55
N LYS A 62 -5.14 0.35 7.19
CA LYS A 62 -4.12 1.17 6.49
C LYS A 62 -3.14 0.33 5.67
N THR A 63 -2.90 -0.93 6.08
CA THR A 63 -2.05 -1.84 5.32
C THR A 63 -2.75 -2.42 4.09
N LEU A 64 -4.07 -2.45 4.07
CA LEU A 64 -4.89 -3.08 3.03
C LEU A 64 -5.40 -2.09 1.98
N MET A 65 -5.60 -0.84 2.37
CA MET A 65 -6.19 0.20 1.51
C MET A 65 -5.72 1.61 1.91
N PRO A 66 -5.77 2.59 0.99
CA PRO A 66 -5.46 3.99 1.30
C PRO A 66 -6.39 4.58 2.37
N GLU A 67 -5.87 5.49 3.20
CA GLU A 67 -6.60 6.11 4.31
C GLU A 67 -7.96 6.75 3.91
N PRO A 68 -8.10 7.45 2.77
CA PRO A 68 -9.40 7.97 2.36
C PRO A 68 -10.45 6.88 2.14
N VAL A 69 -10.03 5.71 1.66
CA VAL A 69 -10.90 4.54 1.45
C VAL A 69 -11.22 3.86 2.78
N ALA A 70 -10.21 3.69 3.64
CA ALA A 70 -10.39 3.12 4.98
C ALA A 70 -11.37 3.92 5.82
N ARG A 71 -11.34 5.26 5.72
CA ARG A 71 -12.29 6.14 6.41
C ARG A 71 -13.73 5.91 5.94
N ARG A 72 -13.99 5.89 4.62
CA ARG A 72 -15.31 5.64 4.05
C ARG A 72 -15.84 4.26 4.46
N TYR A 73 -14.95 3.26 4.47
CA TYR A 73 -15.28 1.91 4.92
C TYR A 73 -15.69 1.87 6.41
N ARG A 74 -14.97 2.58 7.29
CA ARG A 74 -15.32 2.70 8.72
C ARG A 74 -16.65 3.43 8.95
N GLU A 75 -16.98 4.38 8.10
CA GLU A 75 -18.25 5.11 8.10
C GLU A 75 -19.43 4.25 7.59
N GLY A 76 -19.17 3.01 7.18
CA GLY A 76 -20.19 2.05 6.73
C GLY A 76 -20.68 2.31 5.30
N GLU A 77 -19.89 3.00 4.49
CA GLU A 77 -20.24 3.23 3.08
C GLU A 77 -20.17 1.91 2.31
N GLU A 78 -21.28 1.55 1.68
CA GLU A 78 -21.35 0.43 0.74
C GLU A 78 -20.91 0.89 -0.66
N ASN A 79 -20.33 0.01 -1.45
CA ASN A 79 -19.91 0.29 -2.83
C ASN A 79 -18.91 1.45 -2.98
N ILE A 80 -17.83 1.40 -2.23
CA ILE A 80 -16.76 2.39 -2.32
C ILE A 80 -16.02 2.24 -3.65
N SER A 81 -16.20 3.22 -4.54
CA SER A 81 -15.44 3.34 -5.79
C SER A 81 -15.15 4.80 -6.09
N THR A 82 -14.08 5.06 -6.83
CA THR A 82 -13.67 6.41 -7.22
C THR A 82 -12.99 6.35 -8.59
N GLU A 83 -13.40 7.25 -9.48
CA GLU A 83 -12.76 7.44 -10.78
C GLU A 83 -11.67 8.52 -10.70
N HIS A 84 -10.51 8.21 -11.27
CA HIS A 84 -9.34 9.08 -11.33
C HIS A 84 -8.95 9.26 -12.79
N ARG A 85 -8.73 10.50 -13.24
CA ARG A 85 -8.50 10.79 -14.67
C ARG A 85 -7.04 10.70 -15.07
N ASP A 86 -6.16 11.20 -14.23
CA ASP A 86 -4.74 11.39 -14.55
C ASP A 86 -3.87 10.64 -13.54
N VAL A 87 -3.70 9.33 -13.78
CA VAL A 87 -2.93 8.43 -12.94
C VAL A 87 -1.91 7.69 -13.79
N SER A 88 -0.66 7.62 -13.33
CA SER A 88 0.31 6.67 -13.89
C SER A 88 0.25 5.36 -13.13
N VAL A 89 0.20 4.28 -13.88
CA VAL A 89 0.20 2.90 -13.39
C VAL A 89 1.51 2.24 -13.76
N ILE A 90 2.16 1.61 -12.80
CA ILE A 90 3.36 0.81 -12.99
C ILE A 90 3.08 -0.64 -12.61
N TYR A 91 3.38 -1.53 -13.53
CA TYR A 91 3.34 -2.97 -13.32
C TYR A 91 4.76 -3.51 -13.43
N ALA A 92 5.33 -3.96 -12.33
CA ALA A 92 6.71 -4.45 -12.28
C ALA A 92 6.74 -5.92 -11.88
N GLN A 93 7.55 -6.73 -12.55
CA GLN A 93 7.74 -8.14 -12.25
C GLN A 93 9.22 -8.41 -11.98
N LEU A 94 9.49 -9.01 -10.83
CA LEU A 94 10.82 -9.49 -10.45
C LEU A 94 11.10 -10.82 -11.15
N LEU A 95 12.21 -10.90 -11.85
CA LEU A 95 12.68 -12.08 -12.58
C LEU A 95 13.91 -12.67 -11.92
N GLY A 96 14.04 -14.01 -11.96
CA GLY A 96 15.20 -14.73 -11.45
C GLY A 96 15.17 -15.05 -9.97
N PHE A 97 14.20 -14.56 -9.21
CA PHE A 97 14.14 -14.78 -7.76
C PHE A 97 13.90 -16.25 -7.39
N ASP A 98 13.09 -16.97 -8.14
CA ASP A 98 12.81 -18.41 -7.87
C ASP A 98 14.09 -19.25 -7.96
N ASP A 99 14.91 -19.01 -8.97
CA ASP A 99 16.19 -19.70 -9.15
C ASP A 99 17.19 -19.31 -8.06
N PHE A 100 17.26 -18.03 -7.73
CA PHE A 100 18.11 -17.51 -6.66
C PHE A 100 17.71 -18.10 -5.29
N SER A 101 16.42 -18.14 -4.97
CA SER A 101 15.91 -18.65 -3.70
C SER A 101 16.16 -20.14 -3.51
N ARG A 102 16.18 -20.94 -4.58
CA ARG A 102 16.48 -22.38 -4.53
C ARG A 102 17.91 -22.70 -4.07
N THR A 103 18.82 -21.77 -4.19
CA THR A 103 20.22 -21.93 -3.75
C THR A 103 20.41 -21.68 -2.26
N MET A 104 19.37 -21.27 -1.53
CA MET A 104 19.41 -20.82 -0.14
C MET A 104 18.48 -21.61 0.77
N LYS A 105 18.69 -21.43 2.09
CA LYS A 105 17.69 -21.85 3.09
C LYS A 105 16.49 -20.91 3.04
N THR A 106 15.30 -21.46 3.25
CA THR A 106 14.02 -20.72 3.16
C THR A 106 14.00 -19.43 4.00
N ASP A 107 14.46 -19.50 5.24
CA ASP A 107 14.47 -18.33 6.14
C ASP A 107 15.38 -17.20 5.62
N HIS A 108 16.48 -17.56 4.98
CA HIS A 108 17.41 -16.58 4.42
C HIS A 108 16.84 -15.90 3.17
N SER A 109 16.19 -16.66 2.29
CA SER A 109 15.53 -16.10 1.09
C SER A 109 14.39 -15.15 1.44
N VAL A 110 13.61 -15.46 2.48
CA VAL A 110 12.55 -14.57 2.98
C VAL A 110 13.13 -13.27 3.55
N THR A 111 14.22 -13.35 4.32
CA THR A 111 14.88 -12.16 4.86
C THR A 111 15.41 -11.25 3.75
N MET A 112 16.02 -11.83 2.72
CA MET A 112 16.52 -11.08 1.55
C MET A 112 15.39 -10.45 0.75
N LEU A 113 14.30 -11.17 0.53
CA LEU A 113 13.12 -10.63 -0.14
C LEU A 113 12.52 -9.45 0.63
N ASN A 114 12.44 -9.56 1.95
CA ASN A 114 11.95 -8.48 2.80
C ASN A 114 12.83 -7.23 2.69
N SER A 115 14.16 -7.38 2.73
CA SER A 115 15.09 -6.25 2.55
C SER A 115 14.91 -5.57 1.18
N LEU A 116 14.66 -6.35 0.14
CA LEU A 116 14.40 -5.83 -1.20
C LEU A 116 13.07 -5.08 -1.26
N VAL A 117 12.02 -5.64 -0.65
CA VAL A 117 10.70 -5.01 -0.56
C VAL A 117 10.77 -3.71 0.23
N GLU A 118 11.49 -3.66 1.36
CA GLU A 118 11.72 -2.42 2.13
C GLU A 118 12.43 -1.35 1.31
N ALA A 119 13.43 -1.73 0.51
CA ALA A 119 14.11 -0.80 -0.39
C ALA A 119 13.17 -0.24 -1.47
N PHE A 120 12.27 -1.06 -2.01
CA PHE A 120 11.24 -0.64 -2.96
C PHE A 120 10.21 0.29 -2.31
N ASP A 121 9.80 0.02 -1.06
CA ASP A 121 8.90 0.88 -0.30
C ASP A 121 9.51 2.25 -0.05
N GLY A 122 10.78 2.30 0.35
CA GLY A 122 11.51 3.56 0.52
C GLY A 122 11.65 4.35 -0.79
N ALA A 123 11.84 3.67 -1.93
CA ALA A 123 11.84 4.32 -3.24
C ALA A 123 10.45 4.86 -3.60
N ALA A 124 9.38 4.11 -3.34
CA ALA A 124 8.02 4.56 -3.59
C ALA A 124 7.69 5.84 -2.81
N GLU A 125 8.05 5.90 -1.53
CA GLU A 125 7.88 7.10 -0.70
C GLU A 125 8.62 8.32 -1.26
N ARG A 126 9.90 8.15 -1.65
CA ARG A 126 10.71 9.24 -2.20
C ARG A 126 10.12 9.84 -3.48
N HIS A 127 9.52 9.00 -4.33
CA HIS A 127 8.92 9.44 -5.59
C HIS A 127 7.43 9.79 -5.45
N GLY A 128 6.81 9.59 -4.28
CA GLY A 128 5.37 9.80 -4.08
C GLY A 128 4.52 8.83 -4.90
N VAL A 129 5.00 7.60 -5.02
CA VAL A 129 4.32 6.48 -5.68
C VAL A 129 3.59 5.67 -4.62
N GLU A 130 2.33 5.37 -4.88
CA GLU A 130 1.48 4.59 -3.99
C GLU A 130 1.50 3.12 -4.40
N ARG A 131 1.93 2.25 -3.50
CA ARG A 131 1.89 0.80 -3.76
C ARG A 131 0.48 0.27 -3.55
N VAL A 132 -0.02 -0.44 -4.56
CA VAL A 132 -1.21 -1.25 -4.44
C VAL A 132 -0.76 -2.69 -4.27
N ARG A 133 -1.07 -3.30 -3.13
CA ARG A 133 -0.66 -4.67 -2.86
C ARG A 133 -1.34 -5.63 -3.82
N SER A 134 -0.61 -6.09 -4.82
CA SER A 134 -0.92 -7.28 -5.58
C SER A 134 0.33 -8.14 -5.62
N MET A 135 0.28 -9.31 -4.99
CA MET A 135 1.37 -10.27 -4.93
C MET A 135 1.10 -11.46 -5.86
N GLN A 136 0.42 -11.23 -6.97
CA GLN A 136 0.32 -12.24 -8.01
C GLN A 136 1.60 -12.21 -8.87
N ASP A 137 2.19 -13.38 -9.10
CA ASP A 137 3.34 -13.61 -10.00
C ASP A 137 4.62 -12.82 -9.67
N ASN A 138 4.98 -12.66 -8.39
CA ASN A 138 6.15 -11.86 -7.98
C ASN A 138 6.10 -10.43 -8.53
N GLY A 139 4.89 -9.88 -8.72
CA GLY A 139 4.63 -8.58 -9.30
C GLY A 139 4.36 -7.49 -8.28
N LEU A 140 4.75 -6.28 -8.62
CA LEU A 140 4.42 -5.05 -7.92
C LEU A 140 3.48 -4.22 -8.80
N LEU A 141 2.30 -3.89 -8.28
CA LEU A 141 1.43 -2.87 -8.84
C LEU A 141 1.54 -1.61 -8.00
N ALA A 142 1.82 -0.49 -8.64
CA ALA A 142 1.86 0.80 -7.99
C ALA A 142 1.30 1.90 -8.89
N THR A 143 0.95 3.03 -8.29
CA THR A 143 0.36 4.17 -8.98
C THR A 143 1.01 5.47 -8.54
N CYS A 144 0.89 6.51 -9.36
CA CYS A 144 1.20 7.86 -8.97
C CYS A 144 0.08 8.79 -9.41
N GLY A 145 -0.43 9.58 -8.48
CA GLY A 145 -1.56 10.48 -8.74
C GLY A 145 -2.93 9.90 -8.37
N LEU A 146 -2.99 8.70 -7.79
CA LEU A 146 -4.24 8.06 -7.38
C LEU A 146 -4.81 8.65 -6.08
N VAL A 147 -4.03 8.64 -5.01
CA VAL A 147 -4.44 9.16 -3.69
C VAL A 147 -4.19 10.66 -3.61
N VAL A 148 -3.01 11.09 -4.05
CA VAL A 148 -2.63 12.50 -4.13
C VAL A 148 -2.47 12.88 -5.61
N PRO A 149 -3.38 13.66 -6.19
CA PRO A 149 -3.26 14.12 -7.57
C PRO A 149 -1.96 14.87 -7.82
N ARG A 150 -1.24 14.51 -8.90
CA ARG A 150 0.06 15.10 -9.26
C ARG A 150 0.15 15.32 -10.76
N VAL A 151 0.54 16.52 -11.17
CA VAL A 151 0.77 16.83 -12.59
C VAL A 151 1.99 16.15 -13.18
N ASP A 152 2.98 15.84 -12.35
CA ASP A 152 4.25 15.20 -12.73
C ASP A 152 4.25 13.67 -12.49
N HIS A 153 3.05 13.06 -12.40
CA HIS A 153 2.88 11.63 -12.09
C HIS A 153 3.69 10.70 -13.04
N ALA A 154 3.69 10.96 -14.35
CA ALA A 154 4.42 10.14 -15.30
C ALA A 154 5.94 10.20 -15.11
N SER A 155 6.49 11.40 -14.93
CA SER A 155 7.93 11.58 -14.67
C SER A 155 8.37 10.93 -13.36
N ARG A 156 7.58 11.05 -12.30
CA ARG A 156 7.83 10.39 -11.01
C ARG A 156 7.82 8.87 -11.11
N THR A 157 6.86 8.34 -11.87
CA THR A 157 6.75 6.89 -12.08
C THR A 157 7.96 6.34 -12.84
N ILE A 158 8.48 7.08 -13.84
CA ILE A 158 9.70 6.69 -14.55
C ILE A 158 10.92 6.78 -13.63
N ALA A 159 11.04 7.84 -12.84
CA ALA A 159 12.13 7.99 -11.87
C ALA A 159 12.11 6.85 -10.83
N PHE A 160 10.94 6.48 -10.36
CA PHE A 160 10.75 5.32 -9.49
C PHE A 160 11.17 4.02 -10.17
N ALA A 161 10.73 3.77 -11.40
CA ALA A 161 11.11 2.58 -12.16
C ALA A 161 12.63 2.46 -12.34
N LYS A 162 13.32 3.58 -12.60
CA LYS A 162 14.79 3.61 -12.66
C LYS A 162 15.41 3.25 -11.32
N GLU A 163 14.90 3.81 -10.23
CA GLU A 163 15.42 3.51 -8.88
C GLU A 163 15.21 2.04 -8.51
N LEU A 164 14.10 1.41 -8.93
CA LEU A 164 13.91 -0.04 -8.76
C LEU A 164 15.01 -0.86 -9.45
N VAL A 165 15.40 -0.48 -10.67
CA VAL A 165 16.51 -1.12 -11.41
C VAL A 165 17.83 -0.91 -10.67
N ASP A 166 18.11 0.31 -10.23
CA ASP A 166 19.35 0.63 -9.47
C ASP A 166 19.42 -0.13 -8.13
N ILE A 167 18.29 -0.35 -7.45
CA ILE A 167 18.20 -1.16 -6.23
C ILE A 167 18.57 -2.61 -6.55
N LEU A 168 18.03 -3.18 -7.63
CA LEU A 168 18.33 -4.54 -8.04
C LEU A 168 19.79 -4.72 -8.44
N GLU A 169 20.40 -3.78 -9.16
CA GLU A 169 21.81 -3.82 -9.50
C GLU A 169 22.68 -3.87 -8.24
N ARG A 170 22.41 -3.00 -7.26
CA ARG A 170 23.13 -3.02 -5.98
C ARG A 170 22.91 -4.33 -5.20
N PHE A 171 21.69 -4.85 -5.22
CA PHE A 171 21.38 -6.14 -4.58
C PHE A 171 22.16 -7.29 -5.24
N ASN A 172 22.20 -7.31 -6.56
CA ASN A 172 22.95 -8.32 -7.34
C ASN A 172 24.46 -8.28 -7.00
N ASP A 173 25.03 -7.08 -6.94
CA ASP A 173 26.45 -6.89 -6.60
C ASP A 173 26.76 -7.36 -5.17
N GLN A 174 25.86 -7.14 -4.23
CA GLN A 174 26.03 -7.50 -2.81
C GLN A 174 25.85 -9.00 -2.53
N HIS A 175 25.02 -9.68 -3.33
CA HIS A 175 24.58 -11.05 -3.05
C HIS A 175 24.97 -12.05 -4.13
N ASP A 176 25.76 -11.63 -5.12
CA ASP A 176 26.12 -12.44 -6.31
C ASP A 176 24.85 -13.04 -6.98
N ALA A 177 23.81 -12.21 -7.07
CA ALA A 177 22.53 -12.57 -7.65
C ALA A 177 22.40 -12.09 -9.10
N GLN A 178 21.46 -12.65 -9.85
CA GLN A 178 21.13 -12.25 -11.21
C GLN A 178 19.65 -11.90 -11.35
N LEU A 179 19.18 -11.07 -10.44
CA LEU A 179 17.82 -10.58 -10.48
C LEU A 179 17.67 -9.49 -11.52
N SER A 180 16.55 -9.45 -12.17
CA SER A 180 16.19 -8.38 -13.10
C SER A 180 14.72 -8.03 -12.96
N MET A 181 14.29 -6.95 -13.60
CA MET A 181 12.90 -6.50 -13.52
C MET A 181 12.37 -6.19 -14.91
N ARG A 182 11.12 -6.56 -15.13
CA ARG A 182 10.35 -6.17 -16.31
C ARG A 182 9.23 -5.28 -15.87
N ILE A 183 9.22 -4.04 -16.34
CA ILE A 183 8.34 -2.98 -15.88
C ILE A 183 7.55 -2.46 -17.07
N GLY A 184 6.23 -2.36 -16.92
CA GLY A 184 5.33 -1.69 -17.85
C GLY A 184 4.66 -0.50 -17.19
N ILE A 185 4.61 0.63 -17.90
CA ILE A 185 4.01 1.87 -17.42
C ILE A 185 3.03 2.41 -18.44
N ASP A 186 1.86 2.78 -17.96
CA ASP A 186 0.89 3.57 -18.71
C ASP A 186 0.30 4.68 -17.85
N SER A 187 -0.33 5.65 -18.48
CA SER A 187 -1.00 6.77 -17.83
C SER A 187 -2.38 7.00 -18.42
N GLY A 188 -3.37 7.23 -17.57
CA GLY A 188 -4.73 7.47 -18.02
C GLY A 188 -5.77 7.28 -16.92
N PRO A 189 -7.05 7.10 -17.31
CA PRO A 189 -8.12 6.89 -16.36
C PRO A 189 -7.98 5.56 -15.62
N VAL A 190 -8.20 5.62 -14.30
CA VAL A 190 -8.21 4.46 -13.40
C VAL A 190 -9.41 4.56 -12.48
N THR A 191 -10.10 3.46 -12.25
CA THR A 191 -11.09 3.33 -11.19
C THR A 191 -10.49 2.53 -10.06
N SER A 192 -10.65 3.01 -8.84
CA SER A 192 -10.27 2.31 -7.63
C SER A 192 -11.50 1.99 -6.79
N GLY A 193 -11.49 0.89 -6.06
CA GLY A 193 -12.61 0.57 -5.19
C GLY A 193 -12.43 -0.70 -4.38
N LEU A 194 -13.40 -0.94 -3.49
CA LEU A 194 -13.48 -2.15 -2.69
C LEU A 194 -14.36 -3.19 -3.42
N VAL A 195 -13.82 -4.38 -3.60
CA VAL A 195 -14.49 -5.49 -4.29
C VAL A 195 -14.54 -6.70 -3.36
N GLY A 196 -15.69 -7.36 -3.31
CA GLY A 196 -15.92 -8.59 -2.56
C GLY A 196 -16.78 -8.41 -1.32
N GLU A 197 -17.74 -9.32 -1.12
CA GLU A 197 -18.64 -9.30 0.05
C GLU A 197 -18.04 -9.99 1.27
N ARG A 198 -17.30 -11.06 1.08
CA ARG A 198 -16.70 -11.87 2.16
C ARG A 198 -15.22 -11.62 2.39
N SER A 199 -14.54 -11.22 1.35
CA SER A 199 -13.12 -10.88 1.37
C SER A 199 -12.94 -9.59 0.59
N THR A 200 -13.02 -8.48 1.29
CA THR A 200 -12.92 -7.16 0.70
C THR A 200 -11.48 -6.87 0.28
N VAL A 201 -11.28 -6.58 -0.99
CA VAL A 201 -9.99 -6.26 -1.58
C VAL A 201 -10.05 -4.87 -2.21
N TYR A 202 -9.06 -4.05 -1.92
CA TYR A 202 -8.86 -2.80 -2.65
C TYR A 202 -8.27 -3.11 -4.02
N ALA A 203 -9.02 -2.81 -5.06
CA ALA A 203 -8.71 -3.15 -6.43
C ALA A 203 -8.63 -1.91 -7.32
N LEU A 204 -7.84 -2.00 -8.37
CA LEU A 204 -7.73 -1.02 -9.43
C LEU A 204 -8.12 -1.67 -10.75
N TRP A 205 -8.86 -0.93 -11.56
CA TRP A 205 -9.20 -1.35 -12.92
C TRP A 205 -9.31 -0.13 -13.84
N GLY A 206 -9.28 -0.40 -15.14
CA GLY A 206 -9.37 0.63 -16.17
C GLY A 206 -8.28 0.47 -17.23
N GLU A 207 -8.39 1.30 -18.26
CA GLU A 207 -7.53 1.19 -19.45
C GLU A 207 -6.05 1.31 -19.12
N ALA A 208 -5.66 2.25 -18.23
CA ALA A 208 -4.26 2.44 -17.86
C ALA A 208 -3.69 1.24 -17.09
N VAL A 209 -4.51 0.54 -16.29
CA VAL A 209 -4.09 -0.67 -15.57
C VAL A 209 -3.86 -1.81 -16.57
N ASP A 210 -4.82 -2.03 -17.49
CA ASP A 210 -4.73 -3.08 -18.49
C ASP A 210 -3.57 -2.85 -19.45
N LEU A 211 -3.35 -1.60 -19.86
CA LEU A 211 -2.30 -1.27 -20.80
C LEU A 211 -0.92 -1.36 -20.18
N ALA A 212 -0.73 -0.90 -18.94
CA ALA A 212 0.53 -1.09 -18.21
C ALA A 212 0.92 -2.57 -18.10
N HIS A 213 -0.07 -3.43 -17.83
CA HIS A 213 0.14 -4.88 -17.82
C HIS A 213 0.56 -5.41 -19.20
N ARG A 214 -0.12 -5.03 -20.29
CA ARG A 214 0.21 -5.45 -21.66
C ARG A 214 1.56 -4.91 -22.12
N VAL A 215 1.89 -3.66 -21.78
CA VAL A 215 3.21 -3.06 -22.07
C VAL A 215 4.33 -3.87 -21.43
N ARG A 216 4.14 -4.31 -20.19
CA ARG A 216 5.08 -5.23 -19.52
C ARG A 216 5.22 -6.54 -20.29
N GLU A 217 4.11 -7.10 -20.79
CA GLU A 217 4.06 -8.39 -21.48
C GLU A 217 4.56 -8.33 -22.94
N ALA A 218 4.63 -7.15 -23.53
CA ALA A 218 5.00 -6.95 -24.94
C ALA A 218 6.40 -7.45 -25.28
N THR A 219 7.29 -7.50 -24.28
CA THR A 219 8.65 -8.00 -24.46
C THR A 219 8.98 -9.05 -23.39
N ARG A 220 9.86 -9.98 -23.74
CA ARG A 220 10.38 -10.97 -22.78
C ARG A 220 11.65 -10.50 -22.08
N SER A 221 12.26 -9.45 -22.56
CA SER A 221 13.50 -8.90 -22.03
C SER A 221 13.26 -8.07 -20.77
N PRO A 222 14.17 -8.07 -19.79
CA PRO A 222 14.16 -7.11 -18.69
C PRO A 222 14.25 -5.67 -19.21
N GLY A 223 13.68 -4.75 -18.48
CA GLY A 223 13.74 -3.32 -18.79
C GLY A 223 12.50 -2.57 -18.36
N VAL A 224 12.52 -1.27 -18.58
CA VAL A 224 11.41 -0.36 -18.34
C VAL A 224 10.77 -0.01 -19.68
N PHE A 225 9.49 -0.33 -19.80
CA PHE A 225 8.71 -0.14 -21.02
C PHE A 225 7.52 0.77 -20.75
N VAL A 226 7.23 1.64 -21.68
CA VAL A 226 6.17 2.63 -21.56
C VAL A 226 5.28 2.66 -22.81
N SER A 227 4.05 3.11 -22.65
CA SER A 227 3.11 3.40 -23.75
C SER A 227 3.47 4.69 -24.49
N ASP A 228 2.84 4.93 -25.63
CA ASP A 228 2.91 6.19 -26.37
C ASP A 228 2.53 7.38 -25.48
N ARG A 229 1.46 7.26 -24.70
CA ARG A 229 0.98 8.33 -23.81
C ARG A 229 2.02 8.75 -22.77
N VAL A 230 2.69 7.79 -22.15
CA VAL A 230 3.74 8.06 -21.16
C VAL A 230 4.96 8.68 -21.84
N ARG A 231 5.43 8.11 -22.95
CA ARG A 231 6.55 8.68 -23.70
C ARG A 231 6.30 10.15 -24.07
N ASP A 232 5.12 10.45 -24.61
CA ASP A 232 4.78 11.80 -25.06
C ASP A 232 4.67 12.78 -23.88
N SER A 233 4.16 12.35 -22.73
CA SER A 233 4.05 13.19 -21.54
C SER A 233 5.40 13.59 -20.92
N VAL A 234 6.46 12.83 -21.21
CA VAL A 234 7.82 13.08 -20.72
C VAL A 234 8.81 13.34 -21.85
N ALA A 235 8.31 13.73 -23.02
CA ALA A 235 9.12 13.99 -24.21
C ALA A 235 10.23 15.01 -23.92
N GLY A 236 11.46 14.68 -24.30
CA GLY A 236 12.65 15.51 -24.07
C GLY A 236 13.26 15.40 -22.66
N ILE A 237 12.65 14.66 -21.73
CA ILE A 237 13.20 14.42 -20.37
C ILE A 237 13.98 13.09 -20.35
N TYR A 238 13.44 12.08 -20.99
CA TYR A 238 13.99 10.72 -20.99
C TYR A 238 14.19 10.22 -22.44
N PRO A 239 15.28 9.50 -22.72
CA PRO A 239 15.49 8.84 -24.01
C PRO A 239 14.72 7.52 -24.09
N PHE A 240 14.10 7.27 -25.23
CA PHE A 240 13.37 6.03 -25.51
C PHE A 240 13.74 5.48 -26.89
N SER A 241 13.71 4.14 -27.00
CA SER A 241 13.78 3.41 -28.25
C SER A 241 12.54 2.53 -28.43
N GLU A 242 12.14 2.29 -29.68
CA GLU A 242 11.02 1.41 -29.99
C GLU A 242 11.35 -0.03 -29.59
N ALA A 243 10.43 -0.68 -28.88
CA ALA A 243 10.61 -2.03 -28.36
C ALA A 243 9.62 -3.06 -28.92
N GLY A 244 8.54 -2.60 -29.54
CA GLY A 244 7.50 -3.45 -30.12
C GLY A 244 6.14 -2.77 -30.20
N THR A 245 5.11 -3.56 -30.41
CA THR A 245 3.73 -3.08 -30.50
C THR A 245 2.80 -3.97 -29.71
N ILE A 246 1.71 -3.37 -29.20
CA ILE A 246 0.63 -4.07 -28.53
C ILE A 246 -0.73 -3.63 -29.14
N THR A 247 -1.76 -4.45 -28.96
CA THR A 247 -3.12 -4.09 -29.34
C THR A 247 -3.82 -3.47 -28.14
N GLY A 248 -4.13 -2.19 -28.19
CA GLY A 248 -4.93 -1.47 -27.20
C GLY A 248 -6.41 -1.40 -27.61
N ALA A 249 -7.24 -0.75 -26.79
CA ALA A 249 -8.65 -0.52 -27.08
C ALA A 249 -8.84 0.37 -28.31
N ALA A 250 -7.94 1.30 -28.57
CA ALA A 250 -7.96 2.25 -29.68
C ALA A 250 -7.21 1.76 -30.94
N GLY A 251 -6.64 0.53 -30.92
CA GLY A 251 -5.87 -0.03 -32.04
C GLY A 251 -4.47 -0.49 -31.63
N THR A 252 -3.52 -0.47 -32.58
CA THR A 252 -2.14 -0.85 -32.32
C THR A 252 -1.38 0.34 -31.73
N GLU A 253 -0.73 0.12 -30.59
CA GLU A 253 0.10 1.10 -29.90
C GLU A 253 1.57 0.65 -29.90
N THR A 254 2.48 1.59 -29.99
CA THR A 254 3.92 1.32 -29.90
C THR A 254 4.35 1.23 -28.43
N VAL A 255 5.19 0.27 -28.13
CA VAL A 255 5.85 0.12 -26.84
C VAL A 255 7.25 0.68 -26.92
N TRP A 256 7.60 1.53 -26.00
CA TRP A 256 8.88 2.21 -25.92
C TRP A 256 9.70 1.69 -24.75
N ARG A 257 10.97 1.40 -25.00
CA ARG A 257 11.91 1.05 -23.95
C ARG A 257 12.63 2.31 -23.47
N LEU A 258 12.70 2.49 -22.16
CA LEU A 258 13.55 3.51 -21.56
C LEU A 258 15.02 3.13 -21.74
N ASP A 259 15.80 4.00 -22.39
CA ASP A 259 17.24 3.82 -22.53
C ASP A 259 17.91 4.26 -21.22
N VAL A 260 18.13 3.31 -20.33
CA VAL A 260 18.91 3.52 -19.11
C VAL A 260 20.37 3.56 -19.57
N GLY A 261 21.02 4.71 -19.47
CA GLY A 261 22.42 4.84 -19.85
C GLY A 261 23.26 3.78 -19.14
N THR A 262 23.91 2.92 -19.90
CA THR A 262 24.88 1.97 -19.38
C THR A 262 25.93 2.76 -18.59
N ARG A 263 26.06 2.54 -17.27
CA ARG A 263 27.22 3.03 -16.54
C ARG A 263 28.43 2.49 -17.27
N GLN A 264 29.19 3.36 -17.96
CA GLN A 264 30.50 3.00 -18.41
C GLN A 264 31.31 2.66 -17.16
N THR A 265 31.62 1.38 -17.01
CA THR A 265 32.64 0.90 -16.08
C THR A 265 33.94 1.57 -16.47
N VAL A 266 34.41 2.52 -15.65
CA VAL A 266 35.77 3.08 -15.71
C VAL A 266 36.65 2.22 -14.84
#